data_8cd616f22155b4c367bcc122c59590f4
#
_entry.id   8cd616f22155b4c367bcc122c59590f4
#
_cell.length_a   1.000
_cell.length_b   1.000
_cell.length_c   1.000
_cell.angle_alpha   90.00
_cell.angle_beta   90.00
_cell.angle_gamma   90.00
#
_symmetry.space_group_name_H-M   'P 1'
#
loop_
_entity.id
_entity.type
_entity.pdbx_description
1 polymer ?
#
loop_
_entity_poly.entity_id
_entity_poly.type
_entity_poly.pdbx_seq_one_letter_code
_entity_poly.pdbx_strand_id
1 'polypeptide(L)'
;MLDRSAPAAGQVNPENVGKYIGELDERVGSVTTYGSIYKLRRASQLLDPRGDFGWLIELEKDLAMVMRPRSKADRLVLTEVLVEAGLILMAEAENSTSLSPLKKARRFRDGLMVAMLALHPIRLKNFASLEIERNLANIDGCWWIALSASETKERRPDERRIDDAIAPALSRYLVQHRLVLARQSRPSGALWLSSNDGRPMTYNAVADLIERTTRTAIGVGVSPHMFRTAAASSAAVHANSNPYLGSAVLHHRDKRVTEEHYNRASSLSAANDFGRLIRERIREAVHLAKEP
;
A
#
# COMPACT_ATOMS: atom_id res chain seq x y z
N MET A 1 -34.46 14.09 -11.25
CA MET A 1 -34.42 13.06 -12.30
C MET A 1 -33.66 13.64 -13.47
N LEU A 2 -32.56 13.04 -13.93
CA LEU A 2 -31.81 13.55 -15.07
C LEU A 2 -32.65 13.33 -16.35
N ASP A 3 -32.74 14.36 -17.17
CA ASP A 3 -33.43 14.26 -18.46
C ASP A 3 -32.58 13.40 -19.42
N ARG A 4 -33.05 12.20 -19.71
CA ARG A 4 -32.36 11.26 -20.60
C ARG A 4 -32.37 11.68 -22.08
N SER A 5 -33.17 12.67 -22.44
CA SER A 5 -33.23 13.22 -23.81
C SER A 5 -32.22 14.35 -24.04
N ALA A 6 -31.72 14.98 -22.99
CA ALA A 6 -30.74 16.06 -23.11
C ALA A 6 -29.32 15.51 -23.31
N PRO A 7 -28.47 16.18 -24.11
CA PRO A 7 -27.05 15.82 -24.23
C PRO A 7 -26.38 15.77 -22.85
N ALA A 8 -25.57 14.74 -22.61
CA ALA A 8 -24.94 14.51 -21.30
C ALA A 8 -24.14 15.74 -20.79
N ALA A 9 -23.45 16.44 -21.67
CA ALA A 9 -22.71 17.67 -21.33
C ALA A 9 -23.63 18.83 -20.94
N GLY A 10 -24.82 18.96 -21.54
CA GLY A 10 -25.79 20.01 -21.21
C GLY A 10 -26.44 19.86 -19.82
N GLN A 11 -26.32 18.69 -19.22
CA GLN A 11 -26.79 18.44 -17.86
C GLN A 11 -25.75 18.87 -16.77
N VAL A 12 -24.52 19.17 -17.19
CA VAL A 12 -23.47 19.65 -16.31
C VAL A 12 -23.59 21.16 -16.16
N ASN A 13 -24.42 21.58 -15.23
CA ASN A 13 -24.69 22.99 -14.89
C ASN A 13 -24.56 23.18 -13.37
N PRO A 14 -24.42 24.43 -12.88
CA PRO A 14 -24.20 24.74 -11.46
C PRO A 14 -25.27 24.13 -10.54
N GLU A 15 -26.53 24.12 -10.92
CA GLU A 15 -27.61 23.58 -10.11
C GLU A 15 -27.48 22.06 -9.92
N ASN A 16 -27.30 21.31 -11.01
CA ASN A 16 -27.18 19.86 -10.96
C ASN A 16 -25.90 19.43 -10.25
N VAL A 17 -24.79 20.16 -10.45
CA VAL A 17 -23.53 19.88 -9.77
C VAL A 17 -23.62 20.22 -8.27
N GLY A 18 -24.33 21.29 -7.90
CA GLY A 18 -24.61 21.59 -6.49
C GLY A 18 -25.38 20.47 -5.79
N LYS A 19 -26.44 19.95 -6.43
CA LYS A 19 -27.19 18.79 -5.91
C LYS A 19 -26.30 17.55 -5.78
N TYR A 20 -25.47 17.28 -6.78
CA TYR A 20 -24.54 16.15 -6.76
C TYR A 20 -23.49 16.26 -5.64
N ILE A 21 -22.98 17.47 -5.37
CA ILE A 21 -22.08 17.71 -4.25
C ILE A 21 -22.78 17.42 -2.91
N GLY A 22 -24.02 17.92 -2.74
CA GLY A 22 -24.81 17.65 -1.55
C GLY A 22 -24.98 16.15 -1.29
N GLU A 23 -25.34 15.36 -2.34
CA GLU A 23 -25.45 13.91 -2.24
C GLU A 23 -24.10 13.22 -1.93
N LEU A 24 -23.01 13.75 -2.44
CA LEU A 24 -21.67 13.22 -2.14
C LEU A 24 -21.25 13.49 -0.69
N ASP A 25 -21.49 14.70 -0.19
CA ASP A 25 -21.07 15.11 1.16
C ASP A 25 -21.75 14.28 2.26
N GLU A 26 -22.96 13.77 2.01
CA GLU A 26 -23.65 12.84 2.91
C GLU A 26 -23.02 11.45 2.96
N ARG A 27 -22.30 11.03 1.91
CA ARG A 27 -21.86 9.63 1.73
C ARG A 27 -20.36 9.43 1.71
N VAL A 28 -19.61 10.45 1.31
CA VAL A 28 -18.16 10.32 1.10
C VAL A 28 -17.39 11.45 1.76
N GLY A 29 -16.07 11.30 1.89
CA GLY A 29 -15.22 12.35 2.43
C GLY A 29 -14.85 13.41 1.39
N SER A 30 -14.53 14.62 1.84
CA SER A 30 -14.23 15.81 1.04
C SER A 30 -13.18 15.57 -0.08
N VAL A 31 -12.20 14.72 0.15
CA VAL A 31 -11.22 14.32 -0.89
C VAL A 31 -11.89 13.56 -2.04
N THR A 32 -12.90 12.75 -1.74
CA THR A 32 -13.66 12.02 -2.77
C THR A 32 -14.59 12.94 -3.51
N THR A 33 -15.23 13.88 -2.81
CA THR A 33 -16.06 14.94 -3.43
C THR A 33 -15.22 15.75 -4.42
N TYR A 34 -14.07 16.29 -3.99
CA TYR A 34 -13.12 16.97 -4.86
C TYR A 34 -12.74 16.13 -6.10
N GLY A 35 -12.31 14.88 -5.86
CA GLY A 35 -11.90 13.96 -6.94
C GLY A 35 -13.03 13.64 -7.93
N SER A 36 -14.28 13.64 -7.48
CA SER A 36 -15.45 13.42 -8.32
C SER A 36 -15.72 14.61 -9.22
N ILE A 37 -15.64 15.83 -8.69
CA ILE A 37 -15.80 17.06 -9.49
C ILE A 37 -14.66 17.24 -10.50
N TYR A 38 -13.41 16.96 -10.10
CA TYR A 38 -12.28 16.93 -11.03
C TYR A 38 -12.52 15.98 -12.21
N LYS A 39 -13.01 14.77 -11.94
CA LYS A 39 -13.32 13.78 -12.99
C LYS A 39 -14.49 14.22 -13.85
N LEU A 40 -15.53 14.80 -13.25
CA LEU A 40 -16.68 15.34 -13.95
C LEU A 40 -16.25 16.40 -14.96
N ARG A 41 -15.46 17.39 -14.51
CA ARG A 41 -14.93 18.43 -15.42
C ARG A 41 -14.14 17.82 -16.57
N ARG A 42 -13.22 16.88 -16.28
CA ARG A 42 -12.42 16.24 -17.34
C ARG A 42 -13.29 15.48 -18.34
N ALA A 43 -14.33 14.80 -17.87
CA ALA A 43 -15.28 14.11 -18.74
C ALA A 43 -16.08 15.10 -19.59
N SER A 44 -16.59 16.20 -19.00
CA SER A 44 -17.35 17.22 -19.70
C SER A 44 -16.54 17.88 -20.81
N GLN A 45 -15.28 18.25 -20.53
CA GLN A 45 -14.37 18.81 -21.52
C GLN A 45 -14.05 17.85 -22.68
N LEU A 46 -14.08 16.53 -22.42
CA LEU A 46 -13.86 15.53 -23.46
C LEU A 46 -15.10 15.33 -24.32
N LEU A 47 -16.29 15.35 -23.71
CA LEU A 47 -17.57 15.16 -24.38
C LEU A 47 -18.02 16.40 -25.17
N ASP A 48 -17.72 17.58 -24.65
CA ASP A 48 -18.00 18.86 -25.31
C ASP A 48 -16.76 19.79 -25.22
N PRO A 49 -15.84 19.68 -26.19
CA PRO A 49 -14.62 20.50 -26.20
C PRO A 49 -14.86 22.01 -26.36
N ARG A 50 -16.05 22.42 -26.80
CA ARG A 50 -16.43 23.83 -26.99
C ARG A 50 -17.25 24.40 -25.84
N GLY A 51 -17.68 23.54 -24.90
CA GLY A 51 -18.45 23.92 -23.73
C GLY A 51 -17.60 24.76 -22.74
N ASP A 52 -18.23 25.75 -22.13
CA ASP A 52 -17.59 26.52 -21.05
C ASP A 52 -17.74 25.78 -19.70
N PHE A 53 -16.67 25.17 -19.28
CA PHE A 53 -16.53 24.50 -17.97
C PHE A 53 -15.55 25.22 -17.05
N GLY A 54 -15.25 26.50 -17.32
CA GLY A 54 -14.32 27.31 -16.53
C GLY A 54 -14.78 27.42 -15.06
N TRP A 55 -16.07 27.55 -14.82
CA TRP A 55 -16.66 27.59 -13.48
C TRP A 55 -16.39 26.34 -12.63
N LEU A 56 -16.23 25.15 -13.27
CA LEU A 56 -15.83 23.94 -12.55
C LEU A 56 -14.39 24.01 -12.05
N ILE A 57 -13.51 24.79 -12.70
CA ILE A 57 -12.13 25.00 -12.22
C ILE A 57 -12.15 25.81 -10.93
N GLU A 58 -12.97 26.85 -10.86
CA GLU A 58 -13.11 27.64 -9.64
C GLU A 58 -13.71 26.80 -8.51
N LEU A 59 -14.76 26.04 -8.80
CA LEU A 59 -15.35 25.11 -7.85
C LEU A 59 -14.35 24.05 -7.35
N GLU A 60 -13.47 23.53 -8.23
CA GLU A 60 -12.39 22.62 -7.81
C GLU A 60 -11.40 23.32 -6.85
N LYS A 61 -11.06 24.59 -7.09
CA LYS A 61 -10.19 25.36 -6.19
C LYS A 61 -10.84 25.53 -4.82
N ASP A 62 -12.12 25.89 -4.79
CA ASP A 62 -12.86 26.04 -3.53
C ASP A 62 -12.92 24.73 -2.75
N LEU A 63 -13.26 23.62 -3.42
CA LEU A 63 -13.26 22.30 -2.80
C LEU A 63 -11.86 21.88 -2.33
N ALA A 64 -10.80 22.25 -3.04
CA ALA A 64 -9.44 21.96 -2.62
C ALA A 64 -9.05 22.73 -1.36
N MET A 65 -9.50 23.98 -1.20
CA MET A 65 -9.24 24.78 0.00
C MET A 65 -9.95 24.26 1.26
N VAL A 66 -11.19 23.74 1.10
CA VAL A 66 -11.96 23.19 2.22
C VAL A 66 -11.73 21.71 2.45
N MET A 67 -10.97 21.05 1.57
CA MET A 67 -10.68 19.62 1.64
C MET A 67 -9.96 19.28 2.94
N ARG A 68 -10.48 18.27 3.65
CA ARG A 68 -9.90 17.75 4.90
C ARG A 68 -9.47 16.29 4.69
N PRO A 69 -8.23 16.04 4.25
CA PRO A 69 -7.72 14.68 4.16
C PRO A 69 -7.73 14.03 5.55
N ARG A 70 -8.26 12.82 5.63
CA ARG A 70 -8.16 12.05 6.87
C ARG A 70 -6.71 11.68 7.12
N SER A 71 -6.20 11.99 8.31
CA SER A 71 -4.88 11.51 8.71
C SER A 71 -4.86 9.98 8.67
N LYS A 72 -3.75 9.43 8.19
CA LYS A 72 -3.48 7.99 8.23
C LYS A 72 -2.38 7.67 9.25
N ALA A 73 -2.01 8.66 10.08
CA ALA A 73 -0.90 8.53 11.03
C ALA A 73 -1.15 7.42 12.06
N ASP A 74 -2.39 7.25 12.50
CA ASP A 74 -2.85 6.20 13.41
C ASP A 74 -2.79 4.78 12.82
N ARG A 75 -2.65 4.68 11.50
CA ARG A 75 -2.50 3.41 10.75
C ARG A 75 -1.14 3.23 10.12
N LEU A 76 -0.22 4.15 10.38
CA LEU A 76 1.14 4.06 9.86
C LEU A 76 1.91 3.04 10.70
N VAL A 77 2.22 1.92 10.07
CA VAL A 77 3.08 0.88 10.62
C VAL A 77 4.38 0.88 9.84
N LEU A 78 5.51 0.82 10.50
CA LEU A 78 6.82 0.77 9.85
C LEU A 78 7.06 -0.61 9.19
N THR A 79 7.90 -0.64 8.17
CA THR A 79 8.16 -1.84 7.37
C THR A 79 8.70 -2.99 8.21
N GLU A 80 9.61 -2.71 9.13
CA GLU A 80 10.22 -3.71 10.02
C GLU A 80 9.18 -4.45 10.86
N VAL A 81 8.17 -3.76 11.39
CA VAL A 81 7.07 -4.37 12.15
C VAL A 81 6.24 -5.32 11.27
N LEU A 82 6.01 -4.93 10.01
CA LEU A 82 5.27 -5.77 9.05
C LEU A 82 6.07 -7.01 8.65
N VAL A 83 7.38 -6.87 8.45
CA VAL A 83 8.27 -8.00 8.15
C VAL A 83 8.29 -8.97 9.32
N GLU A 84 8.51 -8.49 10.52
CA GLU A 84 8.56 -9.30 11.75
C GLU A 84 7.24 -10.05 11.95
N ALA A 85 6.09 -9.37 11.81
CA ALA A 85 4.78 -10.00 11.90
C ALA A 85 4.60 -11.15 10.89
N GLY A 86 5.06 -10.96 9.64
CA GLY A 86 5.03 -12.01 8.63
C GLY A 86 5.92 -13.19 8.97
N LEU A 87 7.14 -12.94 9.47
CA LEU A 87 8.08 -13.99 9.89
C LEU A 87 7.54 -14.79 11.07
N ILE A 88 6.97 -14.13 12.08
CA ILE A 88 6.34 -14.78 13.24
C ILE A 88 5.21 -15.69 12.79
N LEU A 89 4.31 -15.21 11.91
CA LEU A 89 3.19 -16.01 11.40
C LEU A 89 3.66 -17.29 10.67
N MET A 90 4.74 -17.19 9.90
CA MET A 90 5.33 -18.35 9.21
C MET A 90 5.93 -19.33 10.21
N ALA A 91 6.70 -18.86 11.18
CA ALA A 91 7.30 -19.69 12.22
C ALA A 91 6.22 -20.41 13.08
N GLU A 92 5.16 -19.70 13.47
CA GLU A 92 4.04 -20.28 14.21
C GLU A 92 3.30 -21.35 13.41
N ALA A 93 3.15 -21.13 12.08
CA ALA A 93 2.52 -22.12 11.22
C ALA A 93 3.33 -23.41 11.15
N GLU A 94 4.65 -23.33 11.09
CA GLU A 94 5.55 -24.48 11.04
C GLU A 94 5.60 -25.22 12.36
N ASN A 95 5.76 -24.49 13.45
CA ASN A 95 5.94 -25.07 14.78
C ASN A 95 4.64 -25.63 15.40
N SER A 96 3.48 -25.26 14.85
CA SER A 96 2.20 -25.71 15.38
C SER A 96 2.00 -27.23 15.16
N THR A 97 1.74 -27.97 16.21
CA THR A 97 1.35 -29.39 16.15
C THR A 97 -0.16 -29.59 16.03
N SER A 98 -0.95 -28.57 16.33
CA SER A 98 -2.42 -28.64 16.38
C SER A 98 -3.10 -28.24 15.07
N LEU A 99 -2.40 -27.57 14.17
CA LEU A 99 -2.96 -27.13 12.89
C LEU A 99 -2.94 -28.26 11.85
N SER A 100 -4.05 -28.44 11.13
CA SER A 100 -4.08 -29.31 9.96
C SER A 100 -3.13 -28.79 8.86
N PRO A 101 -2.66 -29.67 7.94
CA PRO A 101 -1.76 -29.25 6.84
C PRO A 101 -2.28 -28.06 6.05
N LEU A 102 -3.57 -28.02 5.76
CA LEU A 102 -4.19 -26.91 5.06
C LEU A 102 -4.17 -25.60 5.87
N LYS A 103 -4.43 -25.66 7.16
CA LYS A 103 -4.37 -24.48 8.04
C LYS A 103 -2.94 -23.95 8.18
N LYS A 104 -1.95 -24.87 8.27
CA LYS A 104 -0.52 -24.49 8.24
C LYS A 104 -0.16 -23.81 6.94
N ALA A 105 -0.49 -24.41 5.81
CA ALA A 105 -0.18 -23.86 4.50
C ALA A 105 -0.82 -22.47 4.28
N ARG A 106 -2.06 -22.30 4.72
CA ARG A 106 -2.75 -21.02 4.69
C ARG A 106 -2.03 -19.97 5.54
N ARG A 107 -1.74 -20.27 6.82
CA ARG A 107 -1.10 -19.31 7.74
C ARG A 107 0.31 -18.95 7.28
N PHE A 108 1.05 -19.92 6.76
CA PHE A 108 2.37 -19.69 6.20
C PHE A 108 2.31 -18.76 4.97
N ARG A 109 1.40 -19.03 4.02
CA ARG A 109 1.16 -18.15 2.87
C ARG A 109 0.82 -16.73 3.31
N ASP A 110 -0.07 -16.58 4.28
CA ASP A 110 -0.55 -15.29 4.76
C ASP A 110 0.61 -14.48 5.38
N GLY A 111 1.47 -15.12 6.17
CA GLY A 111 2.70 -14.50 6.70
C GLY A 111 3.70 -14.13 5.61
N LEU A 112 3.92 -15.02 4.65
CA LEU A 112 4.82 -14.75 3.51
C LEU A 112 4.32 -13.57 2.67
N MET A 113 3.02 -13.47 2.42
CA MET A 113 2.43 -12.34 1.69
C MET A 113 2.70 -11.01 2.39
N VAL A 114 2.56 -10.96 3.71
CA VAL A 114 2.83 -9.75 4.51
C VAL A 114 4.32 -9.38 4.46
N ALA A 115 5.22 -10.32 4.77
CA ALA A 115 6.66 -10.05 4.76
C ALA A 115 7.17 -9.68 3.36
N MET A 116 6.72 -10.39 2.33
CA MET A 116 7.15 -10.15 0.94
C MET A 116 6.66 -8.79 0.43
N LEU A 117 5.41 -8.39 0.72
CA LEU A 117 4.92 -7.08 0.31
C LEU A 117 5.56 -5.93 1.11
N ALA A 118 5.99 -6.18 2.34
CA ALA A 118 6.70 -5.20 3.16
C ALA A 118 8.12 -4.94 2.62
N LEU A 119 8.86 -5.99 2.29
CA LEU A 119 10.22 -5.88 1.72
C LEU A 119 10.21 -5.43 0.24
N HIS A 120 9.21 -5.87 -0.51
CA HIS A 120 9.06 -5.56 -1.93
C HIS A 120 7.73 -4.86 -2.19
N PRO A 121 7.59 -3.56 -1.85
CA PRO A 121 6.33 -2.82 -1.90
C PRO A 121 5.90 -2.49 -3.33
N ILE A 122 5.74 -3.52 -4.17
CA ILE A 122 5.19 -3.42 -5.52
C ILE A 122 3.68 -3.12 -5.46
N ARG A 123 3.11 -2.64 -6.57
CA ARG A 123 1.67 -2.35 -6.60
C ARG A 123 0.87 -3.64 -6.43
N LEU A 124 -0.22 -3.58 -5.67
CA LEU A 124 -1.06 -4.74 -5.39
C LEU A 124 -1.50 -5.49 -6.65
N LYS A 125 -1.80 -4.78 -7.75
CA LYS A 125 -2.14 -5.43 -9.02
C LYS A 125 -1.06 -6.42 -9.45
N ASN A 126 0.20 -5.98 -9.40
CA ASN A 126 1.34 -6.82 -9.80
C ASN A 126 1.60 -7.91 -8.75
N PHE A 127 1.52 -7.59 -7.46
CA PHE A 127 1.69 -8.56 -6.39
C PHE A 127 0.68 -9.70 -6.44
N ALA A 128 -0.60 -9.38 -6.67
CA ALA A 128 -1.66 -10.37 -6.77
C ALA A 128 -1.57 -11.24 -8.03
N SER A 129 -0.99 -10.70 -9.10
CA SER A 129 -0.82 -11.41 -10.37
C SER A 129 0.57 -12.02 -10.59
N LEU A 130 1.38 -12.15 -9.53
CA LEU A 130 2.68 -12.84 -9.65
C LEU A 130 2.49 -14.28 -10.11
N GLU A 131 3.26 -14.69 -11.11
CA GLU A 131 3.29 -16.03 -11.67
C GLU A 131 4.71 -16.59 -11.64
N ILE A 132 4.83 -17.85 -11.27
CA ILE A 132 6.08 -18.60 -11.24
C ILE A 132 6.57 -18.77 -12.68
N GLU A 133 7.88 -18.64 -12.90
CA GLU A 133 8.56 -18.71 -14.19
C GLU A 133 8.26 -17.55 -15.16
N ARG A 134 7.22 -16.77 -14.91
CA ARG A 134 6.90 -15.59 -15.73
C ARG A 134 7.49 -14.31 -15.15
N ASN A 135 7.08 -13.96 -13.95
CA ASN A 135 7.58 -12.77 -13.24
C ASN A 135 8.13 -13.05 -11.84
N LEU A 136 8.16 -14.30 -11.44
CA LEU A 136 8.91 -14.79 -10.30
C LEU A 136 9.80 -15.95 -10.78
N ALA A 137 11.10 -15.73 -10.85
CA ALA A 137 12.06 -16.72 -11.36
C ALA A 137 13.22 -16.93 -10.39
N ASN A 138 13.76 -18.15 -10.36
CA ASN A 138 15.01 -18.45 -9.69
C ASN A 138 16.15 -18.41 -10.72
N ILE A 139 17.09 -17.50 -10.50
CA ILE A 139 18.27 -17.32 -11.37
C ILE A 139 19.49 -17.50 -10.48
N ASP A 140 20.31 -18.49 -10.78
CA ASP A 140 21.54 -18.82 -10.03
C ASP A 140 21.34 -18.94 -8.51
N GLY A 141 20.21 -19.57 -8.12
CA GLY A 141 19.86 -19.78 -6.71
C GLY A 141 19.20 -18.59 -6.03
N CYS A 142 19.09 -17.45 -6.70
CA CYS A 142 18.43 -16.24 -6.20
C CYS A 142 17.04 -16.07 -6.81
N TRP A 143 16.05 -15.75 -5.99
CA TRP A 143 14.71 -15.43 -6.48
C TRP A 143 14.61 -13.97 -6.92
N TRP A 144 13.96 -13.75 -8.06
CA TRP A 144 13.74 -12.43 -8.64
C TRP A 144 12.28 -12.20 -8.99
N ILE A 145 11.81 -10.98 -8.75
CA ILE A 145 10.59 -10.46 -9.34
C ILE A 145 11.01 -9.61 -10.54
N ALA A 146 10.49 -9.93 -11.73
CA ALA A 146 10.71 -9.17 -12.95
C ALA A 146 9.37 -8.75 -13.55
N LEU A 147 9.09 -7.47 -13.53
CA LEU A 147 7.88 -6.86 -14.11
C LEU A 147 8.26 -6.09 -15.36
N SER A 148 7.62 -6.41 -16.49
CA SER A 148 7.82 -5.70 -17.74
C SER A 148 7.29 -4.26 -17.67
N ALA A 149 7.72 -3.40 -18.59
CA ALA A 149 7.25 -2.02 -18.69
C ALA A 149 5.72 -1.92 -18.88
N SER A 150 5.10 -2.89 -19.55
CA SER A 150 3.65 -2.92 -19.77
C SER A 150 2.85 -3.26 -18.49
N GLU A 151 3.47 -3.92 -17.52
CA GLU A 151 2.87 -4.30 -16.25
C GLU A 151 2.98 -3.18 -15.20
N THR A 152 3.90 -2.24 -15.38
CA THR A 152 4.12 -1.14 -14.46
C THR A 152 3.36 0.13 -14.88
N LYS A 153 2.88 0.89 -13.90
CA LYS A 153 2.18 2.17 -14.17
C LYS A 153 3.09 3.20 -14.85
N GLU A 154 4.37 3.19 -14.48
CA GLU A 154 5.37 4.14 -14.97
C GLU A 154 5.98 3.73 -16.33
N ARG A 155 5.51 2.60 -16.90
CA ARG A 155 6.02 2.03 -18.15
C ARG A 155 7.55 1.84 -18.15
N ARG A 156 8.09 1.42 -17.01
CA ARG A 156 9.51 1.04 -16.85
C ARG A 156 9.58 -0.35 -16.25
N PRO A 157 10.53 -1.20 -16.66
CA PRO A 157 10.75 -2.49 -16.01
C PRO A 157 11.03 -2.30 -14.52
N ASP A 158 10.60 -3.24 -13.70
CA ASP A 158 10.86 -3.27 -12.26
C ASP A 158 11.40 -4.66 -11.90
N GLU A 159 12.70 -4.74 -11.65
CA GLU A 159 13.40 -5.98 -11.33
C GLU A 159 13.91 -5.89 -9.89
N ARG A 160 13.59 -6.93 -9.10
CA ARG A 160 13.94 -6.98 -7.68
C ARG A 160 14.41 -8.37 -7.31
N ARG A 161 15.60 -8.46 -6.74
CA ARG A 161 16.02 -9.66 -6.04
C ARG A 161 15.20 -9.80 -4.76
N ILE A 162 14.68 -11.00 -4.51
CA ILE A 162 14.01 -11.32 -3.24
C ILE A 162 15.04 -11.31 -2.13
N ASP A 163 14.69 -10.62 -1.04
CA ASP A 163 15.54 -10.47 0.14
C ASP A 163 15.83 -11.84 0.79
N ASP A 164 17.07 -12.02 1.24
CA ASP A 164 17.56 -13.26 1.85
C ASP A 164 16.77 -13.62 3.13
N ALA A 165 16.18 -12.66 3.81
CA ALA A 165 15.33 -12.90 4.98
C ALA A 165 14.08 -13.73 4.67
N ILE A 166 13.57 -13.66 3.42
CA ILE A 166 12.33 -14.36 3.03
C ILE A 166 12.55 -15.36 1.88
N ALA A 167 13.69 -15.35 1.19
CA ALA A 167 13.96 -16.27 0.08
C ALA A 167 13.84 -17.75 0.49
N PRO A 168 14.35 -18.22 1.65
CA PRO A 168 14.13 -19.60 2.10
C PRO A 168 12.65 -19.91 2.36
N ALA A 169 11.89 -18.96 2.91
CA ALA A 169 10.47 -19.12 3.15
C ALA A 169 9.67 -19.20 1.83
N LEU A 170 10.04 -18.40 0.84
CA LEU A 170 9.46 -18.47 -0.50
C LEU A 170 9.70 -19.85 -1.15
N SER A 171 10.93 -20.35 -1.11
CA SER A 171 11.27 -21.69 -1.61
C SER A 171 10.44 -22.77 -0.92
N ARG A 172 10.33 -22.71 0.41
CA ARG A 172 9.53 -23.65 1.19
C ARG A 172 8.04 -23.54 0.86
N TYR A 173 7.54 -22.34 0.71
CA TYR A 173 6.15 -22.12 0.27
C TYR A 173 5.88 -22.83 -1.06
N LEU A 174 6.75 -22.69 -2.04
CA LEU A 174 6.58 -23.24 -3.37
C LEU A 174 6.58 -24.78 -3.36
N VAL A 175 7.51 -25.40 -2.63
CA VAL A 175 7.68 -26.87 -2.65
C VAL A 175 6.79 -27.61 -1.65
N GLN A 176 6.25 -26.96 -0.63
CA GLN A 176 5.47 -27.62 0.41
C GLN A 176 4.06 -27.03 0.52
N HIS A 177 3.96 -25.78 0.95
CA HIS A 177 2.66 -25.20 1.34
C HIS A 177 1.76 -24.90 0.14
N ARG A 178 2.35 -24.45 -0.97
CA ARG A 178 1.58 -24.16 -2.19
C ARG A 178 0.98 -25.42 -2.79
N LEU A 179 1.68 -26.56 -2.72
CA LEU A 179 1.14 -27.86 -3.17
C LEU A 179 -0.08 -28.28 -2.35
N VAL A 180 -0.04 -28.07 -1.03
CA VAL A 180 -1.20 -28.32 -0.14
C VAL A 180 -2.36 -27.42 -0.49
N LEU A 181 -2.11 -26.14 -0.81
CA LEU A 181 -3.15 -25.19 -1.23
C LEU A 181 -3.73 -25.53 -2.60
N ALA A 182 -2.90 -25.98 -3.55
CA ALA A 182 -3.33 -26.34 -4.90
C ALA A 182 -4.32 -27.51 -4.91
N ARG A 183 -4.24 -28.41 -3.92
CA ARG A 183 -5.11 -29.60 -3.84
C ARG A 183 -5.12 -30.37 -5.18
N GLN A 184 -6.33 -30.66 -5.69
CA GLN A 184 -6.54 -31.30 -6.99
C GLN A 184 -6.93 -30.29 -8.09
N SER A 185 -6.68 -29.01 -7.88
CA SER A 185 -6.95 -27.97 -8.87
C SER A 185 -6.06 -28.15 -10.11
N ARG A 186 -6.52 -27.63 -11.26
CA ARG A 186 -5.69 -27.56 -12.46
C ARG A 186 -4.37 -26.86 -12.16
N PRO A 187 -3.24 -27.32 -12.72
CA PRO A 187 -1.97 -26.63 -12.59
C PRO A 187 -2.11 -25.16 -12.95
N SER A 188 -1.57 -24.28 -12.11
CA SER A 188 -1.60 -22.84 -12.31
C SER A 188 -0.21 -22.27 -12.01
N GLY A 189 0.28 -21.35 -12.84
CA GLY A 189 1.50 -20.58 -12.59
C GLY A 189 1.35 -19.52 -11.50
N ALA A 190 0.11 -19.18 -11.07
CA ALA A 190 -0.10 -18.15 -10.07
C ALA A 190 0.63 -18.47 -8.76
N LEU A 191 1.32 -17.46 -8.20
CA LEU A 191 2.02 -17.60 -6.93
C LEU A 191 1.03 -17.83 -5.79
N TRP A 192 -0.03 -17.03 -5.74
CA TRP A 192 -0.98 -17.00 -4.63
C TRP A 192 -2.22 -17.84 -4.92
N LEU A 193 -2.40 -18.91 -4.17
CA LEU A 193 -3.54 -19.80 -4.30
C LEU A 193 -4.52 -19.67 -3.13
N SER A 194 -5.80 -19.74 -3.43
CA SER A 194 -6.89 -19.75 -2.45
C SER A 194 -6.88 -21.05 -1.64
N SER A 195 -7.05 -20.94 -0.32
CA SER A 195 -7.20 -22.11 0.56
C SER A 195 -8.57 -22.77 0.46
N ASN A 196 -9.54 -22.14 -0.23
CA ASN A 196 -10.89 -22.69 -0.35
C ASN A 196 -10.99 -23.70 -1.48
N ASP A 197 -10.42 -23.38 -2.64
CA ASP A 197 -10.59 -24.13 -3.88
C ASP A 197 -9.27 -24.39 -4.64
N GLY A 198 -8.13 -23.89 -4.16
CA GLY A 198 -6.83 -24.05 -4.78
C GLY A 198 -6.63 -23.21 -6.05
N ARG A 199 -7.58 -22.37 -6.42
CA ARG A 199 -7.50 -21.51 -7.59
C ARG A 199 -6.65 -20.26 -7.31
N PRO A 200 -6.19 -19.55 -8.35
CA PRO A 200 -5.54 -18.24 -8.19
C PRO A 200 -6.39 -17.27 -7.37
N MET A 201 -5.78 -16.58 -6.43
CA MET A 201 -6.47 -15.56 -5.66
C MET A 201 -6.75 -14.33 -6.51
N THR A 202 -7.93 -13.75 -6.35
CA THR A 202 -8.27 -12.49 -7.00
C THR A 202 -7.58 -11.30 -6.32
N TYR A 203 -7.49 -10.17 -7.02
CA TYR A 203 -6.98 -8.91 -6.48
C TYR A 203 -7.62 -8.53 -5.13
N ASN A 204 -8.95 -8.57 -5.06
CA ASN A 204 -9.67 -8.22 -3.84
C ASN A 204 -9.42 -9.23 -2.71
N ALA A 205 -9.38 -10.53 -3.04
CA ALA A 205 -9.08 -11.57 -2.05
C ALA A 205 -7.69 -11.40 -1.43
N VAL A 206 -6.69 -11.00 -2.22
CA VAL A 206 -5.33 -10.68 -1.73
C VAL A 206 -5.36 -9.43 -0.84
N ALA A 207 -6.07 -8.37 -1.26
CA ALA A 207 -6.19 -7.14 -0.48
C ALA A 207 -6.82 -7.38 0.90
N ASP A 208 -7.97 -8.04 0.91
CA ASP A 208 -8.74 -8.33 2.13
C ASP A 208 -7.97 -9.27 3.07
N LEU A 209 -7.24 -10.22 2.49
CA LEU A 209 -6.44 -11.15 3.27
C LEU A 209 -5.30 -10.44 3.97
N ILE A 210 -4.53 -9.61 3.27
CA ILE A 210 -3.42 -8.85 3.86
C ILE A 210 -3.92 -7.94 4.98
N GLU A 211 -5.01 -7.21 4.76
CA GLU A 211 -5.55 -6.32 5.79
C GLU A 211 -6.06 -7.08 7.02
N ARG A 212 -6.72 -8.22 6.84
CA ARG A 212 -7.16 -9.08 7.96
C ARG A 212 -5.97 -9.70 8.69
N THR A 213 -4.97 -10.18 7.94
CA THR A 213 -3.78 -10.82 8.52
C THR A 213 -3.01 -9.84 9.39
N THR A 214 -2.77 -8.62 8.91
CA THR A 214 -2.10 -7.58 9.71
C THR A 214 -2.94 -7.17 10.92
N ARG A 215 -4.27 -7.02 10.77
CA ARG A 215 -5.15 -6.71 11.90
C ARG A 215 -5.07 -7.77 13.00
N THR A 216 -4.99 -9.04 12.64
CA THR A 216 -4.87 -10.14 13.60
C THR A 216 -3.48 -10.19 14.23
N ALA A 217 -2.41 -9.94 13.45
CA ALA A 217 -1.03 -10.11 13.92
C ALA A 217 -0.55 -8.92 14.77
N ILE A 218 -0.92 -7.70 14.40
CA ILE A 218 -0.40 -6.46 15.03
C ILE A 218 -1.49 -5.51 15.51
N GLY A 219 -2.76 -5.94 15.53
CA GLY A 219 -3.90 -5.13 15.99
C GLY A 219 -4.36 -4.04 15.00
N VAL A 220 -3.61 -3.77 13.92
CA VAL A 220 -3.92 -2.73 12.93
C VAL A 220 -4.08 -3.35 11.55
N GLY A 221 -5.22 -3.12 10.90
CA GLY A 221 -5.45 -3.53 9.52
C GLY A 221 -4.70 -2.61 8.55
N VAL A 222 -3.64 -3.12 7.95
CA VAL A 222 -2.80 -2.38 7.00
C VAL A 222 -3.17 -2.78 5.57
N SER A 223 -3.78 -1.85 4.83
CA SER A 223 -4.11 -2.12 3.43
C SER A 223 -2.85 -2.19 2.57
N PRO A 224 -2.84 -2.93 1.45
CA PRO A 224 -1.63 -3.08 0.61
C PRO A 224 -1.01 -1.77 0.13
N HIS A 225 -1.82 -0.72 -0.07
CA HIS A 225 -1.29 0.60 -0.42
C HIS A 225 -0.47 1.21 0.72
N MET A 226 -0.84 0.96 1.96
CA MET A 226 -0.11 1.45 3.14
C MET A 226 1.28 0.82 3.31
N PHE A 227 1.54 -0.38 2.75
CA PHE A 227 2.89 -0.96 2.70
C PHE A 227 3.87 -0.07 1.94
N ARG A 228 3.41 0.59 0.88
CA ARG A 228 4.23 1.57 0.14
C ARG A 228 4.51 2.82 0.97
N THR A 229 3.51 3.25 1.74
CA THR A 229 3.69 4.35 2.71
C THR A 229 4.64 3.94 3.84
N ALA A 230 4.49 2.72 4.37
CA ALA A 230 5.40 2.14 5.36
C ALA A 230 6.85 2.14 4.86
N ALA A 231 7.08 1.64 3.64
CA ALA A 231 8.43 1.61 3.04
C ALA A 231 9.02 3.02 2.86
N ALA A 232 8.23 4.00 2.42
CA ALA A 232 8.68 5.39 2.33
C ALA A 232 9.04 5.97 3.70
N SER A 233 8.23 5.67 4.72
CA SER A 233 8.43 6.17 6.08
C SER A 233 9.63 5.50 6.75
N SER A 234 9.79 4.17 6.64
CA SER A 234 10.97 3.47 7.17
C SER A 234 12.26 3.94 6.47
N ALA A 235 12.22 4.14 5.15
CA ALA A 235 13.34 4.71 4.42
C ALA A 235 13.69 6.11 4.94
N ALA A 236 12.70 6.96 5.21
CA ALA A 236 12.91 8.30 5.74
C ALA A 236 13.49 8.31 7.17
N VAL A 237 13.05 7.36 8.02
CA VAL A 237 13.54 7.22 9.40
C VAL A 237 14.97 6.68 9.44
N HIS A 238 15.31 5.70 8.60
CA HIS A 238 16.55 4.94 8.72
C HIS A 238 17.63 5.31 7.69
N ALA A 239 17.27 5.99 6.59
CA ALA A 239 18.21 6.29 5.51
C ALA A 239 18.83 7.69 5.64
N ASN A 240 19.39 8.01 6.79
CA ASN A 240 20.02 9.33 7.08
C ASN A 240 21.00 9.83 6.00
N SER A 241 21.63 8.93 5.24
CA SER A 241 22.61 9.26 4.20
C SER A 241 22.03 9.17 2.76
N ASN A 242 20.83 8.66 2.57
CA ASN A 242 20.23 8.49 1.24
C ASN A 242 18.76 8.95 1.19
N PRO A 243 18.51 10.26 1.00
CA PRO A 243 17.16 10.82 0.96
C PRO A 243 16.30 10.28 -0.22
N TYR A 244 16.93 9.66 -1.21
CA TYR A 244 16.24 9.12 -2.38
C TYR A 244 15.88 7.63 -2.25
N LEU A 245 16.26 6.96 -1.15
CA LEU A 245 16.00 5.53 -0.97
C LEU A 245 14.51 5.19 -1.09
N GLY A 246 13.64 5.94 -0.43
CA GLY A 246 12.20 5.72 -0.51
C GLY A 246 11.66 5.86 -1.93
N SER A 247 12.15 6.85 -2.68
CA SER A 247 11.80 7.08 -4.09
C SER A 247 12.25 5.93 -4.99
N ALA A 248 13.47 5.45 -4.78
CA ALA A 248 14.04 4.33 -5.53
C ALA A 248 13.26 3.02 -5.26
N VAL A 249 13.02 2.70 -3.98
CA VAL A 249 12.27 1.49 -3.58
C VAL A 249 10.84 1.49 -4.13
N LEU A 250 10.20 2.66 -4.22
CA LEU A 250 8.83 2.79 -4.69
C LEU A 250 8.71 3.03 -6.20
N HIS A 251 9.82 3.22 -6.92
CA HIS A 251 9.84 3.58 -8.34
C HIS A 251 8.91 4.77 -8.65
N HIS A 252 8.92 5.81 -7.78
CA HIS A 252 8.12 7.00 -8.00
C HIS A 252 8.78 7.90 -9.05
N ARG A 253 8.00 8.29 -10.07
CA ARG A 253 8.45 9.26 -11.07
C ARG A 253 8.48 10.68 -10.48
N ASP A 254 7.50 11.02 -9.67
CA ASP A 254 7.40 12.30 -8.98
C ASP A 254 8.01 12.19 -7.58
N LYS A 255 9.15 12.84 -7.40
CA LYS A 255 9.88 12.87 -6.12
C LYS A 255 9.09 13.57 -5.03
N ARG A 256 8.19 14.52 -5.36
CA ARG A 256 7.39 15.29 -4.39
C ARG A 256 6.53 14.39 -3.50
N VAL A 257 5.96 13.32 -4.05
CA VAL A 257 5.17 12.36 -3.27
C VAL A 257 6.03 11.67 -2.20
N THR A 258 7.28 11.38 -2.52
CA THR A 258 8.22 10.75 -1.57
C THR A 258 8.77 11.79 -0.59
N GLU A 259 9.02 13.02 -1.03
CA GLU A 259 9.45 14.14 -0.18
C GLU A 259 8.40 14.47 0.89
N GLU A 260 7.12 14.41 0.58
CA GLU A 260 6.06 14.64 1.57
C GLU A 260 6.09 13.58 2.69
N HIS A 261 6.32 12.31 2.35
CA HIS A 261 6.51 11.24 3.33
C HIS A 261 7.83 11.37 4.09
N TYR A 262 8.90 11.74 3.40
CA TYR A 262 10.22 12.00 3.98
C TYR A 262 10.15 13.14 4.98
N ASN A 263 9.54 14.26 4.63
CA ASN A 263 9.39 15.43 5.50
C ASN A 263 8.58 15.10 6.76
N ARG A 264 7.52 14.31 6.66
CA ARG A 264 6.73 13.88 7.83
C ARG A 264 7.52 12.96 8.75
N ALA A 265 8.19 11.96 8.22
CA ALA A 265 8.99 11.03 9.01
C ALA A 265 10.22 11.74 9.62
N SER A 266 10.86 12.63 8.87
CA SER A 266 11.96 13.47 9.33
C SER A 266 11.49 14.42 10.45
N SER A 267 10.30 15.01 10.35
CA SER A 267 9.73 15.88 11.39
C SER A 267 9.41 15.10 12.67
N LEU A 268 8.87 13.87 12.55
CA LEU A 268 8.60 13.01 13.71
C LEU A 268 9.90 12.56 14.38
N SER A 269 10.90 12.15 13.61
CA SER A 269 12.22 11.80 14.12
C SER A 269 12.88 13.00 14.80
N ALA A 270 12.91 14.16 14.14
CA ALA A 270 13.45 15.39 14.70
C ALA A 270 12.74 15.84 15.99
N ALA A 271 11.41 15.71 16.06
CA ALA A 271 10.66 16.04 17.27
C ALA A 271 10.98 15.08 18.43
N ASN A 272 11.14 13.79 18.14
CA ASN A 272 11.55 12.79 19.14
C ASN A 272 12.98 13.01 19.62
N ASP A 273 13.90 13.30 18.70
CA ASP A 273 15.31 13.58 19.02
C ASP A 273 15.45 14.87 19.82
N PHE A 274 14.70 15.91 19.44
CA PHE A 274 14.64 17.16 20.18
C PHE A 274 14.05 16.94 21.58
N GLY A 275 12.96 16.19 21.71
CA GLY A 275 12.36 15.85 22.99
C GLY A 275 13.31 15.04 23.89
N ARG A 276 14.12 14.14 23.31
CA ARG A 276 15.18 13.40 24.04
C ARG A 276 16.26 14.34 24.52
N LEU A 277 16.79 15.19 23.62
CA LEU A 277 17.81 16.19 23.96
C LEU A 277 17.38 17.10 25.10
N ILE A 278 16.15 17.62 25.05
CA ILE A 278 15.63 18.51 26.11
C ILE A 278 15.49 17.76 27.43
N ARG A 279 15.00 16.50 27.42
CA ARG A 279 14.94 15.69 28.66
C ARG A 279 16.31 15.41 29.25
N GLU A 280 17.32 15.19 28.44
CA GLU A 280 18.73 15.00 28.89
C GLU A 280 19.25 16.29 29.55
N ARG A 281 19.04 17.45 28.91
CA ARG A 281 19.40 18.77 29.47
C ARG A 281 18.69 19.11 30.77
N ILE A 282 17.42 18.77 30.89
CA ILE A 282 16.65 18.96 32.13
C ILE A 282 17.25 18.08 33.25
N ARG A 283 17.63 16.82 32.96
CA ARG A 283 18.23 15.93 33.94
C ARG A 283 19.62 16.48 34.43
N GLU A 284 20.46 16.93 33.50
CA GLU A 284 21.75 17.55 33.83
C GLU A 284 21.54 18.80 34.70
N ALA A 285 20.60 19.68 34.34
CA ALA A 285 20.34 20.89 35.14
C ALA A 285 19.79 20.56 36.53
N VAL A 286 18.93 19.55 36.68
CA VAL A 286 18.42 19.08 37.97
C VAL A 286 19.54 18.42 38.81
N HIS A 287 20.50 17.77 38.17
CA HIS A 287 21.64 17.16 38.88
C HIS A 287 22.58 18.24 39.41
N LEU A 288 22.92 19.23 38.59
CA LEU A 288 23.76 20.39 38.99
C LEU A 288 23.11 21.25 40.11
N ALA A 289 21.77 21.32 40.15
CA ALA A 289 21.05 22.06 41.17
C ALA A 289 20.97 21.29 42.54
N LYS A 290 21.42 20.04 42.59
CA LYS A 290 21.43 19.19 43.79
C LYS A 290 22.82 18.98 44.39
N GLU A 291 23.86 19.48 43.73
CA GLU A 291 25.21 19.53 44.32
C GLU A 291 25.31 20.79 45.18
N PRO A 292 25.62 20.66 46.48
CA PRO A 292 25.68 21.77 47.43
C PRO A 292 26.86 22.72 47.21
#